data_5e1a5c13d7ed3999f707e525f1100cb6
#
_entry.id   5e1a5c13d7ed3999f707e525f1100cb6
#
_cell.length_a   1.000
_cell.length_b   1.000
_cell.length_c   1.000
_cell.angle_alpha   90.00
_cell.angle_beta   90.00
_cell.angle_gamma   90.00
#
_symmetry.space_group_name_H-M   'P 1'
#
loop_
_entity.id
_entity.type
_entity.pdbx_description
1 polymer ?
#
loop_
_entity_poly.entity_id
_entity_poly.type
_entity_poly.pdbx_seq_one_letter_code
_entity_poly.pdbx_strand_id
1 'polypeptide(L)'
;MAELATPAPFKVAKINPQMVSRGKKGQSLFRTDILGATVQVVTEGGETNLHAHAGSDATWLVVAGQATFYGEGDNIVAKLDKNEMLLIPRGTPYWFESSSQEALVIMRFSARAQNTMDKRIDHTERKAKPRDVIPDSFFEG
;
A
#
# COMPACT_ATOMS: atom_id res chain seq x y z
N MET A 1 -28.92 -11.60 18.39
CA MET A 1 -28.54 -12.37 17.19
C MET A 1 -28.11 -11.40 16.10
N ALA A 2 -26.95 -11.59 15.51
CA ALA A 2 -26.47 -10.72 14.45
C ALA A 2 -27.31 -10.89 13.18
N GLU A 3 -27.63 -9.80 12.51
CA GLU A 3 -28.27 -9.86 11.20
C GLU A 3 -27.27 -10.35 10.16
N LEU A 4 -27.73 -11.18 9.24
CA LEU A 4 -26.94 -11.56 8.08
C LEU A 4 -26.89 -10.39 7.08
N ALA A 5 -25.72 -10.18 6.48
CA ALA A 5 -25.59 -9.18 5.44
C ALA A 5 -26.45 -9.54 4.23
N THR A 6 -26.98 -8.53 3.53
CA THR A 6 -27.65 -8.72 2.25
C THR A 6 -26.62 -9.24 1.23
N PRO A 7 -26.91 -10.34 0.51
CA PRO A 7 -26.02 -10.82 -0.52
C PRO A 7 -25.73 -9.76 -1.58
N ALA A 8 -24.48 -9.71 -2.00
CA ALA A 8 -24.02 -8.82 -3.06
C ALA A 8 -23.27 -9.64 -4.11
N PRO A 9 -23.18 -9.18 -5.37
CA PRO A 9 -22.48 -9.91 -6.40
C PRO A 9 -20.98 -10.03 -6.10
N PHE A 10 -20.38 -11.12 -6.51
CA PHE A 10 -18.93 -11.26 -6.53
C PHE A 10 -18.31 -10.24 -7.48
N LYS A 11 -17.10 -9.82 -7.19
CA LYS A 11 -16.34 -8.88 -8.01
C LYS A 11 -14.98 -9.46 -8.33
N VAL A 12 -14.52 -9.23 -9.55
CA VAL A 12 -13.19 -9.63 -10.02
C VAL A 12 -12.41 -8.38 -10.39
N ALA A 13 -11.16 -8.31 -9.99
CA ALA A 13 -10.25 -7.24 -10.39
C ALA A 13 -9.02 -7.83 -11.07
N LYS A 14 -8.53 -7.12 -12.07
CA LYS A 14 -7.25 -7.44 -12.70
C LYS A 14 -6.18 -6.54 -12.10
N ILE A 15 -5.07 -7.14 -11.68
CA ILE A 15 -3.92 -6.39 -11.15
C ILE A 15 -3.08 -5.93 -12.33
N ASN A 16 -3.30 -4.69 -12.77
CA ASN A 16 -2.60 -4.11 -13.91
C ASN A 16 -2.35 -2.60 -13.71
N PRO A 17 -1.70 -2.20 -12.61
CA PRO A 17 -1.40 -0.79 -12.40
C PRO A 17 -0.51 -0.27 -13.52
N GLN A 18 -0.70 1.00 -13.86
CA GLN A 18 0.15 1.66 -14.84
C GLN A 18 1.55 1.87 -14.28
N MET A 19 2.56 1.58 -15.08
CA MET A 19 3.94 1.79 -14.70
C MET A 19 4.29 3.28 -14.68
N VAL A 20 5.21 3.65 -13.81
CA VAL A 20 5.75 5.01 -13.72
C VAL A 20 7.27 4.95 -13.83
N SER A 21 7.86 5.94 -14.49
CA SER A 21 9.32 6.09 -14.55
C SER A 21 9.85 6.78 -13.29
N ARG A 22 9.01 7.57 -12.63
CA ARG A 22 9.34 8.30 -11.41
C ARG A 22 8.09 8.51 -10.56
N GLY A 23 8.25 8.38 -9.24
CA GLY A 23 7.16 8.62 -8.30
C GLY A 23 6.34 7.38 -8.02
N LYS A 24 5.02 7.55 -7.99
CA LYS A 24 4.15 6.43 -7.67
C LYS A 24 2.76 6.59 -8.28
N LYS A 25 2.13 5.45 -8.56
CA LYS A 25 0.74 5.40 -8.99
C LYS A 25 0.05 4.18 -8.39
N GLY A 26 -1.16 4.38 -7.89
CA GLY A 26 -1.97 3.31 -7.31
C GLY A 26 -3.12 2.89 -8.20
N GLN A 27 -3.62 1.70 -7.93
CA GLN A 27 -4.85 1.15 -8.49
C GLN A 27 -5.66 0.58 -7.35
N SER A 28 -6.90 1.06 -7.18
CA SER A 28 -7.83 0.45 -6.23
C SER A 28 -8.40 -0.82 -6.83
N LEU A 29 -8.35 -1.93 -6.09
CA LEU A 29 -8.89 -3.22 -6.53
C LEU A 29 -10.27 -3.46 -5.94
N PHE A 30 -10.36 -3.45 -4.61
CA PHE A 30 -11.61 -3.64 -3.89
C PHE A 30 -11.70 -2.70 -2.70
N ARG A 31 -12.93 -2.31 -2.37
CA ARG A 31 -13.20 -1.54 -1.17
C ARG A 31 -14.58 -1.85 -0.64
N THR A 32 -14.63 -2.22 0.64
CA THR A 32 -15.86 -2.35 1.41
C THR A 32 -15.75 -1.44 2.64
N ASP A 33 -16.73 -1.47 3.49
CA ASP A 33 -16.69 -0.72 4.76
C ASP A 33 -15.64 -1.26 5.75
N ILE A 34 -15.17 -2.49 5.56
CA ILE A 34 -14.17 -3.12 6.44
C ILE A 34 -12.88 -3.53 5.74
N LEU A 35 -12.90 -3.73 4.43
CA LEU A 35 -11.77 -4.25 3.67
C LEU A 35 -11.33 -3.27 2.60
N GLY A 36 -10.01 -3.08 2.48
CA GLY A 36 -9.39 -2.38 1.34
C GLY A 36 -8.34 -3.25 0.69
N ALA A 37 -8.27 -3.22 -0.64
CA ALA A 37 -7.22 -3.87 -1.40
C ALA A 37 -6.77 -2.93 -2.52
N THR A 38 -5.48 -2.57 -2.51
CA THR A 38 -4.88 -1.69 -3.50
C THR A 38 -3.56 -2.26 -3.96
N VAL A 39 -3.12 -1.85 -5.14
CA VAL A 39 -1.77 -2.10 -5.64
C VAL A 39 -1.14 -0.76 -6.02
N GLN A 40 0.16 -0.64 -5.81
CA GLN A 40 0.92 0.56 -6.12
C GLN A 40 2.14 0.19 -6.93
N VAL A 41 2.48 1.03 -7.91
CA VAL A 41 3.80 1.05 -8.54
C VAL A 41 4.58 2.19 -7.90
N VAL A 42 5.75 1.88 -7.35
CA VAL A 42 6.58 2.85 -6.63
C VAL A 42 7.99 2.80 -7.20
N THR A 43 8.50 3.97 -7.56
CA THR A 43 9.87 4.16 -8.04
C THR A 43 10.52 5.29 -7.25
N GLU A 44 11.68 5.76 -7.69
CA GLU A 44 12.35 6.90 -7.07
C GLU A 44 11.42 8.10 -6.97
N GLY A 45 11.38 8.75 -5.85
CA GLY A 45 10.51 9.89 -5.57
C GLY A 45 9.10 9.51 -5.10
N GLY A 46 8.80 8.21 -5.02
CA GLY A 46 7.49 7.71 -4.58
C GLY A 46 7.43 7.27 -3.13
N GLU A 47 8.50 7.45 -2.36
CA GLU A 47 8.55 7.08 -0.95
C GLU A 47 7.51 7.83 -0.12
N THR A 48 6.97 7.16 0.90
CA THR A 48 6.00 7.76 1.82
C THR A 48 6.71 8.52 2.94
N ASN A 49 5.97 9.38 3.62
CA ASN A 49 6.42 9.98 4.88
C ASN A 49 6.13 9.04 6.05
N LEU A 50 6.75 9.30 7.20
CA LEU A 50 6.43 8.56 8.42
C LEU A 50 5.00 8.88 8.84
N HIS A 51 4.16 7.85 8.88
CA HIS A 51 2.73 7.98 9.18
C HIS A 51 2.19 6.71 9.79
N ALA A 52 1.03 6.81 10.41
CA ALA A 52 0.30 5.67 10.97
C ALA A 52 -1.17 5.71 10.56
N HIS A 53 -1.81 4.57 10.59
CA HIS A 53 -3.25 4.45 10.41
C HIS A 53 -3.87 4.06 11.75
N ALA A 54 -4.76 4.92 12.27
CA ALA A 54 -5.28 4.74 13.62
C ALA A 54 -6.32 3.63 13.74
N GLY A 55 -7.04 3.35 12.67
CA GLY A 55 -8.21 2.46 12.70
C GLY A 55 -8.15 1.24 11.80
N SER A 56 -7.01 0.95 11.18
CA SER A 56 -6.87 -0.23 10.33
C SER A 56 -5.55 -0.94 10.52
N ASP A 57 -5.61 -2.27 10.53
CA ASP A 57 -4.43 -3.11 10.36
C ASP A 57 -4.20 -3.31 8.86
N ALA A 58 -2.95 -3.44 8.45
CA ALA A 58 -2.64 -3.66 7.04
C ALA A 58 -1.51 -4.66 6.87
N THR A 59 -1.58 -5.39 5.76
CA THR A 59 -0.46 -6.19 5.27
C THR A 59 -0.01 -5.65 3.93
N TRP A 60 1.28 -5.70 3.70
CA TRP A 60 1.91 -5.32 2.44
C TRP A 60 2.56 -6.55 1.82
N LEU A 61 2.31 -6.77 0.54
CA LEU A 61 2.86 -7.89 -0.23
C LEU A 61 3.63 -7.35 -1.43
N VAL A 62 4.91 -7.68 -1.54
CA VAL A 62 5.71 -7.34 -2.72
C VAL A 62 5.41 -8.33 -3.84
N VAL A 63 5.03 -7.81 -4.99
CA VAL A 63 4.74 -8.59 -6.19
C VAL A 63 5.91 -8.53 -7.18
N ALA A 64 6.61 -7.39 -7.23
CA ALA A 64 7.81 -7.19 -8.06
C ALA A 64 8.69 -6.13 -7.41
N GLY A 65 10.00 -6.22 -7.64
CA GLY A 65 10.97 -5.30 -7.05
C GLY A 65 11.28 -5.60 -5.60
N GLN A 66 11.79 -4.60 -4.89
CA GLN A 66 12.12 -4.70 -3.47
C GLN A 66 11.64 -3.47 -2.73
N ALA A 67 11.05 -3.66 -1.55
CA ALA A 67 10.65 -2.59 -0.66
C ALA A 67 11.49 -2.60 0.61
N THR A 68 11.89 -1.43 1.08
CA THR A 68 12.45 -1.28 2.42
C THR A 68 11.48 -0.48 3.27
N PHE A 69 11.11 -1.03 4.40
CA PHE A 69 10.22 -0.40 5.38
C PHE A 69 11.01 0.11 6.56
N TYR A 70 10.66 1.30 7.01
CA TYR A 70 11.31 2.00 8.12
C TYR A 70 10.28 2.34 9.19
N GLY A 71 10.71 2.33 10.43
CA GLY A 71 9.95 2.83 11.58
C GLY A 71 10.44 4.21 12.01
N GLU A 72 10.11 4.59 13.24
CA GLU A 72 10.57 5.85 13.83
C GLU A 72 12.10 5.90 13.86
N GLY A 73 12.65 7.10 13.65
CA GLY A 73 14.09 7.32 13.61
C GLY A 73 14.77 6.67 12.41
N ASP A 74 14.00 6.34 11.36
CA ASP A 74 14.48 5.69 10.14
C ASP A 74 15.17 4.35 10.37
N ASN A 75 14.79 3.66 11.43
CA ASN A 75 15.26 2.30 11.69
C ASN A 75 14.64 1.35 10.66
N ILE A 76 15.45 0.50 10.05
CA ILE A 76 14.96 -0.49 9.10
C ILE A 76 14.17 -1.54 9.86
N VAL A 77 12.90 -1.70 9.47
CA VAL A 77 11.99 -2.70 10.00
C VAL A 77 12.07 -3.99 9.20
N ALA A 78 12.07 -3.86 7.86
CA ALA A 78 12.09 -5.01 6.97
C ALA A 78 12.53 -4.60 5.57
N LYS A 79 13.19 -5.53 4.88
CA LYS A 79 13.40 -5.48 3.44
C LYS A 79 12.64 -6.64 2.84
N LEU A 80 11.70 -6.35 1.97
CA LEU A 80 10.84 -7.35 1.36
C LEU A 80 11.18 -7.55 -0.10
N ASP A 81 11.44 -8.79 -0.45
CA ASP A 81 11.56 -9.24 -1.82
C ASP A 81 10.23 -9.79 -2.32
N LYS A 82 10.17 -10.13 -3.60
CA LYS A 82 8.99 -10.73 -4.22
C LYS A 82 8.42 -11.87 -3.36
N ASN A 83 7.10 -11.87 -3.18
CA ASN A 83 6.34 -12.86 -2.42
C ASN A 83 6.55 -12.79 -0.90
N GLU A 84 7.12 -11.71 -0.40
CA GLU A 84 7.22 -11.48 1.04
C GLU A 84 6.20 -10.44 1.50
N MET A 85 5.74 -10.59 2.74
CA MET A 85 4.70 -9.76 3.33
C MET A 85 5.15 -9.19 4.67
N LEU A 86 4.60 -8.03 5.00
CA LEU A 86 4.79 -7.38 6.30
C LEU A 86 3.43 -6.99 6.88
N LEU A 87 3.20 -7.34 8.14
CA LEU A 87 2.04 -6.86 8.89
C LEU A 87 2.40 -5.56 9.61
N ILE A 88 1.59 -4.53 9.42
CA ILE A 88 1.69 -3.27 10.15
C ILE A 88 0.39 -3.10 10.95
N PRO A 89 0.45 -3.29 12.30
CA PRO A 89 -0.70 -3.06 13.15
C PRO A 89 -1.12 -1.59 13.15
N ARG A 90 -2.40 -1.33 13.37
CA ARG A 90 -2.90 0.04 13.51
C ARG A 90 -2.12 0.82 14.57
N GLY A 91 -1.94 2.11 14.32
CA GLY A 91 -1.21 2.99 15.23
C GLY A 91 0.30 2.92 15.13
N THR A 92 0.86 1.99 14.37
CA THR A 92 2.31 1.82 14.22
C THR A 92 2.83 2.73 13.12
N PRO A 93 3.74 3.67 13.42
CA PRO A 93 4.31 4.56 12.41
C PRO A 93 5.28 3.81 11.49
N TYR A 94 5.21 4.13 10.21
CA TYR A 94 6.11 3.55 9.20
C TYR A 94 6.20 4.45 7.96
N TRP A 95 7.23 4.20 7.16
CA TRP A 95 7.32 4.65 5.79
C TRP A 95 8.10 3.63 4.97
N PHE A 96 8.00 3.68 3.66
CA PHE A 96 8.72 2.75 2.81
C PHE A 96 9.14 3.39 1.49
N GLU A 97 10.07 2.73 0.83
CA GLU A 97 10.58 3.12 -0.48
C GLU A 97 10.87 1.91 -1.35
N SER A 98 10.93 2.14 -2.64
CA SER A 98 11.50 1.19 -3.58
C SER A 98 13.01 1.16 -3.40
N SER A 99 13.58 -0.01 -3.18
CA SER A 99 15.00 -0.16 -2.88
C SER A 99 15.77 -1.00 -3.88
N SER A 100 15.21 -1.24 -5.06
CA SER A 100 15.89 -1.88 -6.19
C SER A 100 15.69 -1.06 -7.46
N GLN A 101 16.44 -1.39 -8.52
CA GLN A 101 16.29 -0.72 -9.81
C GLN A 101 14.98 -1.07 -10.50
N GLU A 102 14.50 -2.29 -10.29
CA GLU A 102 13.20 -2.70 -10.77
C GLU A 102 12.10 -1.92 -10.03
N ALA A 103 11.11 -1.43 -10.76
CA ALA A 103 9.98 -0.75 -10.16
C ALA A 103 9.31 -1.66 -9.13
N LEU A 104 9.04 -1.13 -7.95
CA LEU A 104 8.31 -1.84 -6.90
C LEU A 104 6.84 -1.90 -7.27
N VAL A 105 6.29 -3.12 -7.29
CA VAL A 105 4.85 -3.34 -7.37
C VAL A 105 4.45 -4.00 -6.06
N ILE A 106 3.63 -3.30 -5.28
CA ILE A 106 3.31 -3.71 -3.93
C ILE A 106 1.80 -3.58 -3.66
N MET A 107 1.25 -4.61 -3.03
CA MET A 107 -0.17 -4.65 -2.68
C MET A 107 -0.35 -4.34 -1.20
N ARG A 108 -1.42 -3.61 -0.91
CA ARG A 108 -1.85 -3.36 0.46
C ARG A 108 -3.24 -3.93 0.68
N PHE A 109 -3.37 -4.75 1.70
CA PHE A 109 -4.64 -5.26 2.19
C PHE A 109 -4.87 -4.68 3.58
N SER A 110 -5.99 -4.00 3.78
CA SER A 110 -6.31 -3.38 5.05
C SER A 110 -7.65 -3.85 5.59
N ALA A 111 -7.72 -3.94 6.90
CA ALA A 111 -8.94 -4.31 7.62
C ALA A 111 -9.23 -3.24 8.66
N ARG A 112 -10.42 -2.66 8.59
CA ARG A 112 -10.84 -1.62 9.52
C ARG A 112 -11.30 -2.23 10.83
N ALA A 113 -10.78 -1.71 11.95
CA ALA A 113 -11.22 -2.11 13.27
C ALA A 113 -12.64 -1.59 13.54
N GLN A 114 -13.43 -2.40 14.28
CA GLN A 114 -14.78 -2.01 14.65
C GLN A 114 -14.77 -0.78 15.56
N ASN A 115 -15.77 0.07 15.38
CA ASN A 115 -16.00 1.25 16.23
C ASN A 115 -14.82 2.23 16.25
N THR A 116 -14.02 2.23 15.19
CA THR A 116 -12.91 3.19 15.04
C THR A 116 -13.06 3.96 13.75
N MET A 117 -12.57 5.21 13.76
CA MET A 117 -12.35 5.96 12.54
C MET A 117 -10.95 5.64 12.05
N ASP A 118 -10.84 5.19 10.80
CA ASP A 118 -9.53 5.01 10.19
C ASP A 118 -8.99 6.39 9.81
N LYS A 119 -8.13 6.93 10.66
CA LYS A 119 -7.52 8.23 10.47
C LYS A 119 -6.02 8.05 10.23
N ARG A 120 -5.54 8.64 9.13
CA ARG A 120 -4.10 8.74 8.89
C ARG A 120 -3.51 9.82 9.80
N ILE A 121 -2.43 9.46 10.48
CA ILE A 121 -1.68 10.37 11.35
C ILE A 121 -0.30 10.56 10.72
N ASP A 122 0.00 11.77 10.28
CA ASP A 122 1.31 12.10 9.72
C ASP A 122 2.25 12.50 10.84
N HIS A 123 3.35 11.77 10.98
CA HIS A 123 4.41 12.06 11.95
C HIS A 123 5.49 12.95 11.36
N THR A 124 5.61 12.96 10.04
CA THR A 124 6.46 13.89 9.30
C THR A 124 5.64 14.53 8.18
N GLU A 125 6.16 15.59 7.58
CA GLU A 125 5.45 16.31 6.54
C GLU A 125 5.26 15.43 5.30
N ARG A 126 4.03 15.44 4.74
CA ARG A 126 3.76 14.77 3.47
C ARG A 126 4.40 15.53 2.33
N LYS A 127 5.16 14.81 1.52
CA LYS A 127 5.77 15.35 0.31
C LYS A 127 4.87 15.11 -0.88
N ALA A 128 4.80 16.09 -1.78
CA ALA A 128 4.22 15.86 -3.10
C ALA A 128 5.08 14.82 -3.83
N LYS A 129 4.40 13.85 -4.48
CA LYS A 129 5.09 12.78 -5.19
C LYS A 129 4.91 12.97 -6.69
N PRO A 130 5.99 12.82 -7.48
CA PRO A 130 5.85 12.76 -8.92
C PRO A 130 4.94 11.61 -9.33
N ARG A 131 4.35 11.75 -10.51
CA ARG A 131 3.55 10.68 -11.13
C ARG A 131 3.86 10.69 -12.62
N ASP A 132 5.09 10.33 -12.95
CA ASP A 132 5.56 10.32 -14.34
C ASP A 132 5.22 8.96 -14.94
N VAL A 133 4.00 8.84 -15.47
CA VAL A 133 3.52 7.60 -16.06
C VAL A 133 4.27 7.27 -17.34
N ILE A 134 4.46 5.98 -17.57
CA ILE A 134 4.96 5.46 -18.86
C ILE A 134 3.73 5.15 -19.70
N PRO A 135 3.48 5.88 -20.82
CA PRO A 135 2.29 5.66 -21.64
C PRO A 135 2.21 4.20 -22.11
N ASP A 136 1.00 3.65 -22.07
CA ASP A 136 0.68 2.30 -22.56
C ASP A 136 1.48 1.18 -21.88
N SER A 137 2.07 1.43 -20.71
CA SER A 137 2.82 0.45 -19.95
C SER A 137 2.09 0.11 -18.67
N PHE A 138 1.75 -1.18 -18.49
CA PHE A 138 1.03 -1.69 -17.34
C PHE A 138 1.75 -2.92 -16.79
N PHE A 139 1.64 -3.12 -15.49
CA PHE A 139 2.16 -4.33 -14.86
C PHE A 139 1.36 -5.55 -15.34
N GLU A 140 2.04 -6.63 -15.71
CA GLU A 140 1.39 -7.85 -16.23
C GLU A 140 1.71 -9.10 -15.41
N GLY A 141 2.25 -8.95 -14.25
CA GLY A 141 2.61 -10.08 -13.37
C GLY A 141 4.03 -10.52 -13.56
#